data_0095fae1548b192bfc6b06b654561943
#
_entry.id   0095fae1548b192bfc6b06b654561943
#
_cell.length_a   1.000
_cell.length_b   1.000
_cell.length_c   1.000
_cell.angle_alpha   90.00
_cell.angle_beta   90.00
_cell.angle_gamma   90.00
#
_symmetry.space_group_name_H-M   'P 1'
#
loop_
_entity.id
_entity.type
_entity.pdbx_description
1 polymer ?
#
loop_
_entity_poly.entity_id
_entity_poly.type
_entity_poly.pdbx_seq_one_letter_code
_entity_poly.pdbx_strand_id
1 'polypeptide(L)'
;MKLPDLSKMSKGAKIALIVGVVAAFIALCALVGWLCIPIYDMLKDPATQLKFEAWVQSLGIFGVLVMLLIQVLQIVIAFIPGEVVQVLAGAMYGTWGGLLLCLVGCVFASAFVFVIIRKFGRGLVVKLFGEDKLDKFEFLNESEKLDTLVFILFLIPGLPKDTLTYIVPLSNIKLSNFLVLSTIGRIPGMVASTLI
;
A
#
# COMPACT_ATOMS: atom_id res chain seq x y z
N MET A 1 -23.23 10.30 13.19
CA MET A 1 -22.98 11.36 12.19
C MET A 1 -23.47 10.81 10.85
N LYS A 2 -24.63 11.29 10.32
CA LYS A 2 -25.17 10.82 9.04
C LYS A 2 -24.30 11.39 7.92
N LEU A 3 -23.73 10.54 7.10
CA LEU A 3 -23.02 10.98 5.90
C LEU A 3 -23.97 11.76 4.99
N PRO A 4 -23.55 12.87 4.38
CA PRO A 4 -24.40 13.64 3.49
C PRO A 4 -24.83 12.79 2.29
N ASP A 5 -26.10 12.83 1.97
CA ASP A 5 -26.69 12.10 0.85
C ASP A 5 -26.17 12.67 -0.48
N LEU A 6 -25.18 12.00 -1.04
CA LEU A 6 -24.49 12.40 -2.27
C LEU A 6 -25.43 12.52 -3.49
N SER A 7 -26.62 11.92 -3.43
CA SER A 7 -27.58 11.94 -4.54
C SER A 7 -28.20 13.33 -4.72
N LYS A 8 -28.34 14.11 -3.63
CA LYS A 8 -29.01 15.41 -3.59
C LYS A 8 -28.08 16.61 -3.81
N MET A 9 -26.78 16.39 -3.94
CA MET A 9 -25.81 17.47 -4.13
C MET A 9 -25.76 17.93 -5.59
N SER A 10 -25.60 19.25 -5.81
CA SER A 10 -25.37 19.83 -7.14
C SER A 10 -24.06 19.29 -7.76
N LYS A 11 -23.97 19.30 -9.08
CA LYS A 11 -22.73 18.87 -9.79
C LYS A 11 -21.48 19.61 -9.27
N GLY A 12 -21.58 20.91 -9.03
CA GLY A 12 -20.50 21.72 -8.48
C GLY A 12 -20.07 21.29 -7.06
N ALA A 13 -21.03 21.02 -6.19
CA ALA A 13 -20.76 20.56 -4.83
C ALA A 13 -20.13 19.14 -4.79
N LYS A 14 -20.52 18.25 -5.71
CA LYS A 14 -19.89 16.94 -5.87
C LYS A 14 -18.43 17.06 -6.31
N ILE A 15 -18.15 17.92 -7.28
CA ILE A 15 -16.79 18.20 -7.77
C ILE A 15 -15.95 18.82 -6.65
N ALA A 16 -16.47 19.80 -5.92
CA ALA A 16 -15.76 20.42 -4.81
C ALA A 16 -15.43 19.42 -3.69
N LEU A 17 -16.38 18.54 -3.35
CA LEU A 17 -16.15 17.48 -2.36
C LEU A 17 -15.07 16.49 -2.83
N ILE A 18 -15.13 16.07 -4.09
CA ILE A 18 -14.12 15.16 -4.68
C ILE A 18 -12.75 15.81 -4.68
N VAL A 19 -12.66 17.06 -5.13
CA VAL A 19 -11.41 17.83 -5.13
C VAL A 19 -10.87 18.00 -3.70
N GLY A 20 -11.74 18.31 -2.74
CA GLY A 20 -11.36 18.44 -1.33
C GLY A 20 -10.82 17.12 -0.74
N VAL A 21 -11.49 16.00 -1.00
CA VAL A 21 -11.02 14.68 -0.53
C VAL A 21 -9.70 14.28 -1.19
N VAL A 22 -9.54 14.53 -2.50
CA VAL A 22 -8.29 14.26 -3.21
C VAL A 22 -7.17 15.16 -2.72
N ALA A 23 -7.44 16.45 -2.51
CA ALA A 23 -6.46 17.39 -1.96
C ALA A 23 -6.04 17.01 -0.54
N ALA A 24 -7.00 16.64 0.33
CA ALA A 24 -6.72 16.17 1.68
C ALA A 24 -5.90 14.86 1.67
N PHE A 25 -6.21 13.94 0.76
CA PHE A 25 -5.45 12.70 0.59
C PHE A 25 -4.01 12.98 0.10
N ILE A 26 -3.84 13.86 -0.90
CA ILE A 26 -2.52 14.26 -1.40
C ILE A 26 -1.73 14.97 -0.29
N ALA A 27 -2.36 15.87 0.47
CA ALA A 27 -1.73 16.57 1.58
C ALA A 27 -1.32 15.59 2.70
N LEU A 28 -2.16 14.60 3.01
CA LEU A 28 -1.84 13.55 3.97
C LEU A 28 -0.66 12.70 3.48
N CYS A 29 -0.68 12.28 2.21
CA CYS A 29 0.44 11.52 1.62
C CYS A 29 1.74 12.34 1.60
N ALA A 30 1.66 13.62 1.27
CA ALA A 30 2.82 14.53 1.28
C ALA A 30 3.35 14.73 2.71
N LEU A 31 2.46 14.93 3.69
CA LEU A 31 2.82 15.07 5.10
C LEU A 31 3.48 13.79 5.63
N VAL A 32 2.87 12.64 5.37
CA VAL A 32 3.41 11.34 5.82
C VAL A 32 4.72 11.05 5.09
N GLY A 33 4.82 11.30 3.78
CA GLY A 33 6.06 11.18 3.03
C GLY A 33 7.16 12.07 3.59
N TRP A 34 6.84 13.33 3.89
CA TRP A 34 7.78 14.26 4.52
C TRP A 34 8.23 13.79 5.92
N LEU A 35 7.33 13.25 6.72
CA LEU A 35 7.65 12.64 8.01
C LEU A 35 8.45 11.33 7.87
N CYS A 36 8.24 10.58 6.79
CA CYS A 36 8.93 9.31 6.56
C CYS A 36 10.35 9.47 6.03
N ILE A 37 10.67 10.58 5.32
CA ILE A 37 12.04 10.83 4.83
C ILE A 37 13.07 10.84 5.96
N PRO A 38 12.92 11.64 7.04
CA PRO A 38 13.86 11.59 8.15
C PRO A 38 13.83 10.24 8.89
N ILE A 39 12.67 9.60 8.99
CA ILE A 39 12.56 8.26 9.60
C ILE A 39 13.33 7.24 8.77
N TYR A 40 13.21 7.28 7.44
CA TYR A 40 13.97 6.39 6.55
C TYR A 40 15.48 6.60 6.66
N ASP A 41 15.94 7.84 6.72
CA ASP A 41 17.37 8.13 6.90
C ASP A 41 17.87 7.77 8.30
N MET A 42 17.06 7.97 9.33
CA MET A 42 17.35 7.50 10.68
C MET A 42 17.41 5.97 10.78
N LEU A 43 16.55 5.26 10.05
CA LEU A 43 16.53 3.80 10.05
C LEU A 43 17.70 3.16 9.26
N LYS A 44 18.51 3.94 8.55
CA LYS A 44 19.80 3.47 8.00
C LYS A 44 20.89 3.33 9.03
N ASP A 45 20.78 4.05 10.14
CA ASP A 45 21.72 3.94 11.25
C ASP A 45 21.30 2.82 12.22
N PRO A 46 22.14 1.76 12.40
CA PRO A 46 21.81 0.63 13.25
C PRO A 46 21.48 1.02 14.70
N ALA A 47 22.13 2.06 15.24
CA ALA A 47 21.87 2.52 16.60
C ALA A 47 20.46 3.15 16.73
N THR A 48 19.99 3.78 15.68
CA THR A 48 18.64 4.37 15.62
C THR A 48 17.58 3.32 15.42
N GLN A 49 17.86 2.27 14.61
CA GLN A 49 16.96 1.11 14.48
C GLN A 49 16.70 0.46 15.84
N LEU A 50 17.76 0.16 16.59
CA LEU A 50 17.64 -0.44 17.92
C LEU A 50 16.80 0.42 18.90
N LYS A 51 16.96 1.75 18.85
CA LYS A 51 16.14 2.66 19.69
C LYS A 51 14.67 2.64 19.27
N PHE A 52 14.39 2.63 17.98
CA PHE A 52 13.03 2.54 17.45
C PHE A 52 12.37 1.20 17.81
N GLU A 53 13.08 0.10 17.65
CA GLU A 53 12.62 -1.23 18.04
C GLU A 53 12.29 -1.30 19.53
N ALA A 54 13.22 -0.83 20.39
CA ALA A 54 13.01 -0.79 21.82
C ALA A 54 11.80 0.07 22.22
N TRP A 55 11.64 1.22 21.56
CA TRP A 55 10.47 2.08 21.79
C TRP A 55 9.16 1.39 21.39
N VAL A 56 9.08 0.80 20.18
CA VAL A 56 7.87 0.11 19.74
C VAL A 56 7.58 -1.11 20.62
N GLN A 57 8.60 -1.87 21.02
CA GLN A 57 8.44 -3.00 21.94
C GLN A 57 7.92 -2.57 23.31
N SER A 58 8.34 -1.40 23.80
CA SER A 58 7.84 -0.84 25.06
C SER A 58 6.34 -0.53 25.06
N LEU A 59 5.75 -0.33 23.89
CA LEU A 59 4.31 -0.11 23.69
C LEU A 59 3.47 -1.39 23.78
N GLY A 60 4.08 -2.58 23.85
CA GLY A 60 3.38 -3.86 23.90
C GLY A 60 2.44 -4.05 22.69
N ILE A 61 1.16 -4.32 22.96
CA ILE A 61 0.16 -4.53 21.89
C ILE A 61 -0.04 -3.29 21.00
N PHE A 62 0.11 -2.10 21.53
CA PHE A 62 0.06 -0.86 20.75
C PHE A 62 1.22 -0.77 19.76
N GLY A 63 2.37 -1.36 20.06
CA GLY A 63 3.49 -1.46 19.13
C GLY A 63 3.13 -2.25 17.87
N VAL A 64 2.37 -3.34 18.03
CA VAL A 64 1.84 -4.11 16.87
C VAL A 64 0.93 -3.25 16.01
N LEU A 65 0.05 -2.44 16.63
CA LEU A 65 -0.83 -1.52 15.89
C LEU A 65 -0.05 -0.41 15.18
N VAL A 66 1.00 0.13 15.79
CA VAL A 66 1.90 1.12 15.17
C VAL A 66 2.58 0.52 13.95
N MET A 67 3.16 -0.67 14.06
CA MET A 67 3.81 -1.35 12.95
C MET A 67 2.83 -1.72 11.83
N LEU A 68 1.61 -2.16 12.19
CA LEU A 68 0.55 -2.41 11.21
C LEU A 68 0.17 -1.14 10.45
N LEU A 69 0.04 -0.02 11.15
CA LEU A 69 -0.24 1.29 10.55
C LEU A 69 0.88 1.72 9.60
N ILE A 70 2.14 1.57 10.01
CA ILE A 70 3.31 1.87 9.17
C ILE A 70 3.28 1.01 7.90
N GLN A 71 2.99 -0.29 8.03
CA GLN A 71 2.89 -1.21 6.89
C GLN A 71 1.77 -0.80 5.93
N VAL A 72 0.61 -0.40 6.43
CA VAL A 72 -0.50 0.10 5.60
C VAL A 72 -0.13 1.39 4.89
N LEU A 73 0.43 2.36 5.64
CA LEU A 73 0.83 3.66 5.10
C LEU A 73 1.92 3.54 4.03
N GLN A 74 2.90 2.65 4.23
CA GLN A 74 3.95 2.39 3.25
C GLN A 74 3.37 1.96 1.89
N ILE A 75 2.41 1.03 1.87
CA ILE A 75 1.76 0.57 0.63
C ILE A 75 0.90 1.68 0.02
N VAL A 76 0.16 2.43 0.85
CA VAL A 76 -0.69 3.54 0.39
C VAL A 76 0.14 4.69 -0.18
N ILE A 77 1.31 4.97 0.36
CA ILE A 77 2.19 6.03 -0.15
C ILE A 77 2.97 5.57 -1.39
N ALA A 78 3.24 4.26 -1.52
CA ALA A 78 3.91 3.60 -2.65
C ALA A 78 5.33 4.09 -3.00
N PHE A 79 5.90 5.03 -2.25
CA PHE A 79 7.26 5.56 -2.44
C PHE A 79 8.25 5.07 -1.38
N ILE A 80 7.75 4.49 -0.29
CA ILE A 80 8.56 3.94 0.79
C ILE A 80 8.89 2.49 0.45
N PRO A 81 10.17 2.07 0.46
CA PRO A 81 10.51 0.68 0.22
C PRO A 81 9.91 -0.23 1.30
N GLY A 82 9.00 -1.12 0.88
CA GLY A 82 8.32 -2.05 1.79
C GLY A 82 9.26 -3.02 2.50
N GLU A 83 10.40 -3.31 1.89
CA GLU A 83 11.42 -4.19 2.42
C GLU A 83 11.93 -3.72 3.78
N VAL A 84 12.13 -2.41 3.98
CA VAL A 84 12.59 -1.85 5.25
C VAL A 84 11.59 -2.15 6.38
N VAL A 85 10.30 -1.96 6.12
CA VAL A 85 9.25 -2.23 7.11
C VAL A 85 9.14 -3.72 7.41
N GLN A 86 9.32 -4.58 6.40
CA GLN A 86 9.29 -6.04 6.54
C GLN A 86 10.48 -6.55 7.36
N VAL A 87 11.69 -6.01 7.10
CA VAL A 87 12.91 -6.32 7.87
C VAL A 87 12.71 -5.93 9.34
N LEU A 88 12.24 -4.72 9.62
CA LEU A 88 11.95 -4.27 10.98
C LEU A 88 10.89 -5.14 11.67
N ALA A 89 9.82 -5.50 10.95
CA ALA A 89 8.79 -6.38 11.49
C ALA A 89 9.35 -7.77 11.83
N GLY A 90 10.24 -8.31 10.98
CA GLY A 90 10.96 -9.56 11.21
C GLY A 90 11.86 -9.49 12.44
N ALA A 91 12.67 -8.44 12.57
CA ALA A 91 13.56 -8.22 13.71
C ALA A 91 12.80 -8.09 15.03
N MET A 92 11.64 -7.40 15.02
CA MET A 92 10.87 -7.12 16.24
C MET A 92 9.98 -8.27 16.70
N TYR A 93 9.35 -8.98 15.75
CA TYR A 93 8.33 -9.99 16.05
C TYR A 93 8.72 -11.41 15.59
N GLY A 94 9.95 -11.57 15.14
CA GLY A 94 10.44 -12.80 14.53
C GLY A 94 9.85 -13.02 13.11
N THR A 95 10.43 -13.96 12.38
CA THR A 95 10.06 -14.22 10.97
C THR A 95 8.55 -14.42 10.78
N TRP A 96 7.93 -15.28 11.57
CA TRP A 96 6.52 -15.61 11.40
C TRP A 96 5.58 -14.52 11.91
N GLY A 97 5.92 -13.87 13.03
CA GLY A 97 5.15 -12.73 13.57
C GLY A 97 5.21 -11.53 12.66
N GLY A 98 6.41 -11.17 12.17
CA GLY A 98 6.61 -10.10 11.21
C GLY A 98 5.91 -10.37 9.88
N LEU A 99 6.01 -11.60 9.36
CA LEU A 99 5.31 -12.02 8.15
C LEU A 99 3.79 -11.86 8.28
N LEU A 100 3.22 -12.36 9.38
CA LEU A 100 1.76 -12.27 9.61
C LEU A 100 1.31 -10.81 9.69
N LEU A 101 2.04 -9.97 10.41
CA LEU A 101 1.77 -8.53 10.52
C LEU A 101 1.80 -7.87 9.16
N CYS A 102 2.84 -8.14 8.35
CA CYS A 102 3.00 -7.58 7.02
C CYS A 102 1.89 -8.04 6.05
N LEU A 103 1.48 -9.32 6.11
CA LEU A 103 0.38 -9.85 5.30
C LEU A 103 -0.96 -9.20 5.66
N VAL A 104 -1.26 -9.07 6.94
CA VAL A 104 -2.49 -8.40 7.41
C VAL A 104 -2.51 -6.94 6.94
N GLY A 105 -1.40 -6.20 7.14
CA GLY A 105 -1.27 -4.83 6.65
C GLY A 105 -1.42 -4.72 5.13
N CYS A 106 -0.85 -5.68 4.39
CA CYS A 106 -0.98 -5.75 2.94
C CYS A 106 -2.44 -5.92 2.49
N VAL A 107 -3.21 -6.80 3.12
CA VAL A 107 -4.63 -7.00 2.80
C VAL A 107 -5.42 -5.71 3.03
N PHE A 108 -5.26 -5.06 4.19
CA PHE A 108 -5.96 -3.81 4.49
C PHE A 108 -5.58 -2.68 3.53
N ALA A 109 -4.28 -2.49 3.27
CA ALA A 109 -3.80 -1.46 2.36
C ALA A 109 -4.28 -1.71 0.92
N SER A 110 -4.17 -2.95 0.43
CA SER A 110 -4.60 -3.34 -0.92
C SER A 110 -6.11 -3.17 -1.10
N ALA A 111 -6.92 -3.53 -0.10
CA ALA A 111 -8.37 -3.31 -0.13
C ALA A 111 -8.71 -1.81 -0.18
N PHE A 112 -8.04 -1.01 0.65
CA PHE A 112 -8.23 0.44 0.69
C PHE A 112 -7.87 1.10 -0.64
N VAL A 113 -6.69 0.80 -1.19
CA VAL A 113 -6.23 1.31 -2.48
C VAL A 113 -7.18 0.88 -3.60
N PHE A 114 -7.59 -0.40 -3.62
CA PHE A 114 -8.51 -0.93 -4.61
C PHE A 114 -9.82 -0.12 -4.66
N VAL A 115 -10.44 0.14 -3.50
CA VAL A 115 -11.69 0.90 -3.42
C VAL A 115 -11.49 2.34 -3.90
N ILE A 116 -10.38 2.97 -3.55
CA ILE A 116 -10.05 4.33 -4.00
C ILE A 116 -9.88 4.37 -5.52
N ILE A 117 -9.08 3.45 -6.08
CA ILE A 117 -8.83 3.42 -7.52
C ILE A 117 -10.09 3.10 -8.30
N ARG A 118 -10.92 2.20 -7.84
CA ARG A 118 -12.24 1.94 -8.44
C ARG A 118 -13.15 3.17 -8.45
N LYS A 119 -13.02 4.02 -7.43
CA LYS A 119 -13.85 5.24 -7.31
C LYS A 119 -13.31 6.41 -8.14
N PHE A 120 -12.00 6.61 -8.18
CA PHE A 120 -11.36 7.77 -8.81
C PHE A 120 -10.78 7.49 -10.20
N GLY A 121 -10.55 6.21 -10.53
CA GLY A 121 -10.17 5.75 -11.87
C GLY A 121 -8.76 6.10 -12.33
N ARG A 122 -8.56 5.95 -13.65
CA ARG A 122 -7.27 6.16 -14.34
C ARG A 122 -6.63 7.53 -14.03
N GLY A 123 -7.45 8.59 -13.92
CA GLY A 123 -6.94 9.95 -13.70
C GLY A 123 -6.14 10.12 -12.41
N LEU A 124 -6.48 9.40 -11.34
CA LEU A 124 -5.70 9.43 -10.10
C LEU A 124 -4.36 8.70 -10.28
N VAL A 125 -4.36 7.54 -10.94
CA VAL A 125 -3.15 6.74 -11.14
C VAL A 125 -2.16 7.45 -12.06
N VAL A 126 -2.65 8.10 -13.13
CA VAL A 126 -1.82 8.93 -14.02
C VAL A 126 -1.14 10.06 -13.26
N LYS A 127 -1.87 10.74 -12.36
CA LYS A 127 -1.30 11.82 -11.55
C LYS A 127 -0.22 11.36 -10.56
N LEU A 128 -0.35 10.12 -10.04
CA LEU A 128 0.59 9.57 -9.06
C LEU A 128 1.85 8.97 -9.72
N PHE A 129 1.69 8.29 -10.84
CA PHE A 129 2.76 7.46 -11.42
C PHE A 129 3.18 7.87 -12.84
N GLY A 130 2.42 8.72 -13.52
CA GLY A 130 2.61 9.08 -14.92
C GLY A 130 1.94 8.11 -15.89
N GLU A 131 1.70 8.57 -17.11
CA GLU A 131 1.03 7.80 -18.17
C GLU A 131 1.91 6.65 -18.68
N ASP A 132 3.21 6.90 -18.85
CA ASP A 132 4.19 5.93 -19.33
C ASP A 132 4.23 4.62 -18.50
N LYS A 133 3.95 4.71 -17.21
CA LYS A 133 3.88 3.51 -16.34
C LYS A 133 2.58 2.75 -16.53
N LEU A 134 1.48 3.45 -16.77
CA LEU A 134 0.18 2.83 -17.01
C LEU A 134 0.18 2.05 -18.31
N ASP A 135 0.70 2.62 -19.38
CA ASP A 135 0.68 2.03 -20.73
C ASP A 135 1.43 0.70 -20.77
N LYS A 136 2.48 0.56 -19.95
CA LYS A 136 3.21 -0.72 -19.78
C LYS A 136 2.35 -1.86 -19.25
N PHE A 137 1.23 -1.57 -18.63
CA PHE A 137 0.32 -2.57 -18.03
C PHE A 137 -1.06 -2.60 -18.69
N GLU A 138 -1.22 -1.94 -19.86
CA GLU A 138 -2.49 -1.92 -20.59
C GLU A 138 -2.92 -3.31 -21.05
N PHE A 139 -1.96 -4.23 -21.27
CA PHE A 139 -2.21 -5.63 -21.60
C PHE A 139 -3.05 -6.38 -20.56
N LEU A 140 -3.13 -5.88 -19.32
CA LEU A 140 -3.99 -6.47 -18.28
C LEU A 140 -5.47 -6.37 -18.63
N ASN A 141 -5.88 -5.33 -19.37
CA ASN A 141 -7.28 -5.12 -19.73
C ASN A 141 -7.74 -6.08 -20.85
N GLU A 142 -6.83 -6.56 -21.68
CA GLU A 142 -7.10 -7.40 -22.85
C GLU A 142 -6.91 -8.90 -22.57
N SER A 143 -6.39 -9.25 -21.38
CA SER A 143 -6.03 -10.64 -21.08
C SER A 143 -7.22 -11.45 -20.60
N GLU A 144 -7.48 -12.57 -21.28
CA GLU A 144 -8.43 -13.60 -20.82
C GLU A 144 -7.96 -14.31 -19.54
N LYS A 145 -6.66 -14.25 -19.23
CA LYS A 145 -6.03 -14.88 -18.03
C LYS A 145 -5.59 -13.84 -17.02
N LEU A 146 -6.39 -12.81 -16.81
CA LEU A 146 -6.07 -11.69 -15.92
C LEU A 146 -5.62 -12.14 -14.53
N ASP A 147 -6.32 -13.06 -13.90
CA ASP A 147 -6.01 -13.54 -12.54
C ASP A 147 -4.61 -14.18 -12.48
N THR A 148 -4.25 -15.00 -13.48
CA THR A 148 -2.94 -15.65 -13.57
C THR A 148 -1.83 -14.61 -13.79
N LEU A 149 -2.06 -13.62 -14.65
CA LEU A 149 -1.10 -12.55 -14.88
C LEU A 149 -0.87 -11.71 -13.63
N VAL A 150 -1.93 -11.34 -12.93
CA VAL A 150 -1.84 -10.60 -11.68
C VAL A 150 -1.03 -11.39 -10.64
N PHE A 151 -1.30 -12.68 -10.49
CA PHE A 151 -0.53 -13.54 -9.59
C PHE A 151 0.96 -13.54 -9.94
N ILE A 152 1.31 -13.76 -11.22
CA ILE A 152 2.71 -13.77 -11.70
C ILE A 152 3.38 -12.42 -11.44
N LEU A 153 2.72 -11.30 -11.72
CA LEU A 153 3.28 -9.96 -11.49
C LEU A 153 3.61 -9.72 -10.01
N PHE A 154 2.77 -10.20 -9.09
CA PHE A 154 3.04 -10.08 -7.66
C PHE A 154 4.07 -11.10 -7.15
N LEU A 155 4.25 -12.21 -7.87
CA LEU A 155 5.23 -13.24 -7.52
C LEU A 155 6.65 -12.84 -7.91
N ILE A 156 6.84 -12.22 -9.09
CA ILE A 156 8.17 -11.85 -9.61
C ILE A 156 8.88 -10.89 -8.66
N PRO A 157 10.08 -11.22 -8.19
CA PRO A 157 10.89 -10.30 -7.40
C PRO A 157 11.36 -9.11 -8.25
N GLY A 158 11.57 -7.95 -7.63
CA GLY A 158 12.07 -6.76 -8.32
C GLY A 158 11.02 -5.91 -9.03
N LEU A 159 9.77 -6.38 -9.18
CA LEU A 159 8.69 -5.52 -9.65
C LEU A 159 8.16 -4.61 -8.53
N PRO A 160 7.81 -3.36 -8.85
CA PRO A 160 7.27 -2.42 -7.86
C PRO A 160 5.83 -2.80 -7.48
N LYS A 161 5.70 -3.76 -6.55
CA LYS A 161 4.41 -4.36 -6.15
C LYS A 161 3.41 -3.32 -5.64
N ASP A 162 3.91 -2.26 -5.00
CA ASP A 162 3.05 -1.20 -4.48
C ASP A 162 2.47 -0.36 -5.63
N THR A 163 3.23 -0.09 -6.70
CA THR A 163 2.69 0.51 -7.92
C THR A 163 1.66 -0.40 -8.59
N LEU A 164 1.90 -1.72 -8.64
CA LEU A 164 0.93 -2.69 -9.18
C LEU A 164 -0.38 -2.68 -8.37
N THR A 165 -0.32 -2.44 -7.08
CA THR A 165 -1.52 -2.32 -6.22
C THR A 165 -2.44 -1.17 -6.66
N TYR A 166 -1.90 -0.14 -7.32
CA TYR A 166 -2.68 0.96 -7.90
C TYR A 166 -3.13 0.69 -9.35
N ILE A 167 -2.33 -0.01 -10.14
CA ILE A 167 -2.61 -0.23 -11.56
C ILE A 167 -3.62 -1.35 -11.77
N VAL A 168 -3.43 -2.49 -11.11
CA VAL A 168 -4.27 -3.69 -11.28
C VAL A 168 -5.77 -3.43 -11.02
N PRO A 169 -6.19 -2.61 -10.03
CA PRO A 169 -7.60 -2.29 -9.85
C PRO A 169 -8.27 -1.55 -11.00
N LEU A 170 -7.51 -1.00 -11.96
CA LEU A 170 -8.07 -0.40 -13.18
C LEU A 170 -8.59 -1.45 -14.17
N SER A 171 -8.09 -2.69 -14.09
CA SER A 171 -8.57 -3.82 -14.89
C SER A 171 -9.91 -4.36 -14.35
N ASN A 172 -10.49 -5.34 -15.04
CA ASN A 172 -11.78 -5.93 -14.64
C ASN A 172 -11.70 -6.97 -13.50
N ILE A 173 -10.57 -7.03 -12.76
CA ILE A 173 -10.39 -7.97 -11.65
C ILE A 173 -11.38 -7.72 -10.51
N LYS A 174 -11.87 -8.80 -9.89
CA LYS A 174 -12.69 -8.72 -8.68
C LYS A 174 -11.82 -8.44 -7.46
N LEU A 175 -12.35 -7.67 -6.49
CA LEU A 175 -11.63 -7.36 -5.24
C LEU A 175 -11.12 -8.61 -4.53
N SER A 176 -11.97 -9.64 -4.40
CA SER A 176 -11.59 -10.89 -3.74
C SER A 176 -10.38 -11.57 -4.40
N ASN A 177 -10.42 -11.70 -5.74
CA ASN A 177 -9.33 -12.29 -6.50
C ASN A 177 -8.05 -11.46 -6.36
N PHE A 178 -8.17 -10.14 -6.50
CA PHE A 178 -7.04 -9.24 -6.33
C PHE A 178 -6.39 -9.38 -4.95
N LEU A 179 -7.16 -9.39 -3.86
CA LEU A 179 -6.62 -9.53 -2.50
C LEU A 179 -5.91 -10.86 -2.31
N VAL A 180 -6.51 -11.96 -2.75
CA VAL A 180 -5.91 -13.30 -2.62
C VAL A 180 -4.63 -13.40 -3.45
N LEU A 181 -4.68 -13.03 -4.72
CA LEU A 181 -3.56 -13.20 -5.64
C LEU A 181 -2.39 -12.27 -5.30
N SER A 182 -2.67 -11.01 -4.97
CA SER A 182 -1.64 -10.05 -4.58
C SER A 182 -0.98 -10.41 -3.25
N THR A 183 -1.75 -10.93 -2.29
CA THR A 183 -1.23 -11.34 -0.98
C THR A 183 -0.37 -12.60 -1.11
N ILE A 184 -0.88 -13.65 -1.76
CA ILE A 184 -0.13 -14.91 -1.95
C ILE A 184 1.13 -14.66 -2.78
N GLY A 185 1.05 -13.87 -3.85
CA GLY A 185 2.20 -13.52 -4.69
C GLY A 185 3.30 -12.74 -3.95
N ARG A 186 2.96 -12.05 -2.85
CA ARG A 186 3.94 -11.33 -2.02
C ARG A 186 4.63 -12.22 -0.99
N ILE A 187 4.04 -13.37 -0.61
CA ILE A 187 4.56 -14.23 0.47
C ILE A 187 6.06 -14.57 0.30
N PRO A 188 6.54 -15.07 -0.86
CA PRO A 188 7.95 -15.44 -0.99
C PRO A 188 8.91 -14.26 -0.74
N GLY A 189 8.59 -13.08 -1.26
CA GLY A 189 9.39 -11.88 -1.02
C GLY A 189 9.34 -11.42 0.44
N MET A 190 8.17 -11.44 1.07
CA MET A 190 8.01 -11.06 2.47
C MET A 190 8.72 -12.03 3.41
N VAL A 191 8.66 -13.34 3.14
CA VAL A 191 9.42 -14.34 3.90
C VAL A 191 10.90 -14.06 3.81
N ALA A 192 11.43 -13.80 2.61
CA ALA A 192 12.84 -13.47 2.44
C ALA A 192 13.26 -12.21 3.21
N SER A 193 12.40 -11.18 3.27
CA SER A 193 12.68 -9.93 3.98
C SER A 193 12.50 -10.04 5.52
N THR A 194 11.69 -10.97 6.01
CA THR A 194 11.48 -11.18 7.45
C THR A 194 12.38 -12.25 8.04
N LEU A 195 13.12 -12.98 7.20
CA LEU A 195 14.13 -13.99 7.58
C LEU A 195 15.44 -13.28 7.98
N ILE A 196 15.50 -12.72 9.18
CA ILE A 196 16.71 -12.09 9.73
C ILE A 196 17.10 -12.75 11.04
#